data_2e4d88e9a436aa23537dbf775ba702e1
#
_entry.id   2e4d88e9a436aa23537dbf775ba702e1
#
_cell.length_a   1.000
_cell.length_b   1.000
_cell.length_c   1.000
_cell.angle_alpha   90.00
_cell.angle_beta   90.00
_cell.angle_gamma   90.00
#
_symmetry.space_group_name_H-M   'P 1'
#
loop_
_entity.id
_entity.type
_entity.pdbx_description
1 polymer ?
#
loop_
_entity_poly.entity_id
_entity_poly.type
_entity_poly.pdbx_seq_one_letter_code
_entity_poly.pdbx_strand_id
1 'polypeptide(L)'
;MLRVFEAFAGYGSQRMALRNIGIDFEVVGISEIEGDVLQSYAAIHSDFLEKRQRIDDYVPEDNEEMISYLEEINVPLDYKTFENRAKKLKLPKLKDMYLANKLIKNYGDIQRIDPTILPDFDLFTYSFPCQDISVAGYQ
;
A
#
# COMPACT_ATOMS: atom_id res chain seq x y z
N MET A 1 -2.45 0.56 -23.22
CA MET A 1 -2.91 0.64 -21.81
C MET A 1 -1.92 1.47 -21.01
N LEU A 2 -2.42 2.46 -20.27
CA LEU A 2 -1.60 3.33 -19.44
C LEU A 2 -1.16 2.60 -18.17
N ARG A 3 0.14 2.59 -17.88
CA ARG A 3 0.70 2.01 -16.66
C ARG A 3 0.89 3.10 -15.62
N VAL A 4 0.28 2.92 -14.45
CA VAL A 4 0.21 3.95 -13.41
C VAL A 4 0.93 3.50 -12.16
N PHE A 5 1.76 4.37 -11.60
CA PHE A 5 2.31 4.22 -10.26
C PHE A 5 1.71 5.30 -9.34
N GLU A 6 1.10 4.88 -8.22
CA GLU A 6 0.48 5.79 -7.26
C GLU A 6 1.35 5.96 -6.02
N ALA A 7 2.00 7.11 -5.86
CA ALA A 7 2.66 7.46 -4.60
C ALA A 7 1.65 8.13 -3.67
N PHE A 8 1.79 7.90 -2.36
CA PHE A 8 0.85 8.38 -1.34
C PHE A 8 -0.58 7.99 -1.71
N ALA A 9 -0.78 6.71 -2.01
CA ALA A 9 -1.99 6.24 -2.69
C ALA A 9 -3.28 6.49 -1.90
N GLY A 10 -3.21 6.50 -0.56
CA GLY A 10 -4.39 6.68 0.27
C GLY A 10 -5.45 5.62 -0.02
N TYR A 11 -6.66 6.06 -0.31
CA TYR A 11 -7.77 5.17 -0.70
C TYR A 11 -7.86 4.96 -2.21
N GLY A 12 -6.90 5.48 -2.98
CA GLY A 12 -6.89 5.33 -4.45
C GLY A 12 -7.81 6.29 -5.18
N SER A 13 -7.91 7.54 -4.73
CA SER A 13 -8.76 8.54 -5.38
C SER A 13 -8.33 8.84 -6.81
N GLN A 14 -7.03 8.89 -7.10
CA GLN A 14 -6.54 9.06 -8.47
C GLN A 14 -6.91 7.87 -9.36
N ARG A 15 -6.82 6.66 -8.82
CA ARG A 15 -7.25 5.45 -9.51
C ARG A 15 -8.75 5.49 -9.84
N MET A 16 -9.57 5.92 -8.89
CA MET A 16 -11.01 6.10 -9.11
C MET A 16 -11.29 7.17 -10.16
N ALA A 17 -10.55 8.27 -10.14
CA ALA A 17 -10.69 9.33 -11.13
C ALA A 17 -10.38 8.84 -12.55
N LEU A 18 -9.29 8.10 -12.72
CA LEU A 18 -8.93 7.51 -14.03
C LEU A 18 -10.02 6.55 -14.54
N ARG A 19 -10.58 5.75 -13.63
CA ARG A 19 -11.68 4.84 -13.97
C ARG A 19 -12.92 5.63 -14.41
N ASN A 20 -13.25 6.69 -13.69
CA ASN A 20 -14.46 7.49 -13.96
C ASN A 20 -14.40 8.23 -15.29
N ILE A 21 -13.21 8.63 -15.74
CA ILE A 21 -13.04 9.27 -17.05
C ILE A 21 -12.86 8.28 -18.20
N GLY A 22 -12.89 6.98 -17.91
CA GLY A 22 -12.88 5.93 -18.93
C GLY A 22 -11.54 5.65 -19.58
N ILE A 23 -10.44 5.98 -18.93
CA ILE A 23 -9.09 5.66 -19.43
C ILE A 23 -8.81 4.18 -19.23
N ASP A 24 -8.24 3.52 -20.24
CA ASP A 24 -7.73 2.15 -20.15
C ASP A 24 -6.37 2.19 -19.45
N PHE A 25 -6.31 1.67 -18.22
CA PHE A 25 -5.10 1.71 -17.41
C PHE A 25 -4.95 0.49 -16.50
N GLU A 26 -3.72 0.27 -16.03
CA GLU A 26 -3.45 -0.64 -14.92
C GLU A 26 -2.55 0.05 -13.89
N VAL A 27 -2.76 -0.23 -12.62
CA VAL A 27 -1.87 0.23 -11.55
C VAL A 27 -0.77 -0.83 -11.37
N VAL A 28 0.46 -0.46 -11.71
CA VAL A 28 1.60 -1.38 -11.66
C VAL A 28 2.30 -1.39 -10.30
N GLY A 29 2.00 -0.41 -9.46
CA GLY A 29 2.51 -0.35 -8.10
C GLY A 29 1.99 0.87 -7.37
N ILE A 30 2.05 0.82 -6.05
CA ILE A 30 1.72 1.95 -5.19
C ILE A 30 2.78 2.15 -4.12
N SER A 31 2.75 3.29 -3.47
CA SER A 31 3.54 3.60 -2.28
C SER A 31 2.62 4.18 -1.22
N GLU A 32 2.45 3.46 -0.11
CA GLU A 32 1.64 3.87 1.03
C GLU A 32 2.19 3.21 2.29
N ILE A 33 2.14 3.91 3.43
CA ILE A 33 2.72 3.41 4.70
C ILE A 33 1.69 3.17 5.81
N GLU A 34 0.49 3.69 5.67
CA GLU A 34 -0.55 3.61 6.71
C GLU A 34 -1.35 2.31 6.61
N GLY A 35 -1.31 1.50 7.67
CA GLY A 35 -1.88 0.16 7.66
C GLY A 35 -3.37 0.10 7.39
N ASP A 36 -4.16 0.94 8.05
CA ASP A 36 -5.62 0.95 7.88
C ASP A 36 -6.01 1.44 6.48
N VAL A 37 -5.28 2.41 5.96
CA VAL A 37 -5.47 2.94 4.61
C VAL A 37 -5.14 1.88 3.56
N LEU A 38 -4.05 1.14 3.76
CA LEU A 38 -3.65 0.04 2.88
C LEU A 38 -4.69 -1.05 2.80
N GLN A 39 -5.27 -1.43 3.95
CA GLN A 39 -6.30 -2.45 4.00
C GLN A 39 -7.57 -1.99 3.28
N SER A 40 -7.94 -0.72 3.45
CA SER A 40 -9.07 -0.11 2.73
C SER A 40 -8.82 -0.05 1.23
N TYR A 41 -7.63 0.35 0.81
CA TYR A 41 -7.24 0.34 -0.60
C TYR A 41 -7.37 -1.07 -1.20
N ALA A 42 -6.87 -2.07 -0.51
CA ALA A 42 -6.96 -3.45 -0.95
C ALA A 42 -8.41 -3.92 -1.06
N ALA A 43 -9.25 -3.56 -0.12
CA ALA A 43 -10.67 -3.91 -0.13
C ALA A 43 -11.42 -3.29 -1.32
N ILE A 44 -11.06 -2.05 -1.68
CA ILE A 44 -11.72 -1.31 -2.77
C ILE A 44 -11.19 -1.75 -4.15
N HIS A 45 -9.89 -1.98 -4.27
CA HIS A 45 -9.20 -2.08 -5.57
C HIS A 45 -8.64 -3.47 -5.89
N SER A 46 -8.90 -4.47 -5.05
CA SER A 46 -8.46 -5.84 -5.29
C SER A 46 -9.50 -6.85 -4.80
N ASP A 47 -9.21 -8.13 -4.96
CA ASP A 47 -10.04 -9.22 -4.46
C ASP A 47 -9.68 -9.63 -3.01
N PHE A 48 -9.14 -8.69 -2.24
CA PHE A 48 -8.69 -8.92 -0.87
C PHE A 48 -9.81 -9.49 0.02
N LEU A 49 -11.01 -8.93 -0.03
CA LEU A 49 -12.12 -9.38 0.83
C LEU A 49 -12.53 -10.83 0.55
N GLU A 50 -12.49 -11.26 -0.71
CA GLU A 50 -12.74 -12.65 -1.08
C GLU A 50 -11.63 -13.57 -0.56
N LYS A 51 -10.38 -13.25 -0.84
CA LYS A 51 -9.21 -14.07 -0.46
C LYS A 51 -9.03 -14.12 1.04
N ARG A 52 -9.40 -13.06 1.75
CA ARG A 52 -9.32 -13.00 3.21
C ARG A 52 -10.13 -14.09 3.88
N GLN A 53 -11.24 -14.54 3.29
CA GLN A 53 -12.07 -15.61 3.83
C GLN A 53 -11.33 -16.96 3.89
N ARG A 54 -10.31 -17.13 3.06
CA ARG A 54 -9.44 -18.31 3.01
C ARG A 54 -7.98 -17.89 3.09
N ILE A 55 -7.68 -17.00 4.01
CA ILE A 55 -6.40 -16.29 4.06
C ILE A 55 -5.20 -17.23 4.15
N ASP A 56 -5.35 -18.36 4.85
CA ASP A 56 -4.27 -19.32 5.03
C ASP A 56 -3.84 -19.98 3.71
N ASP A 57 -4.68 -19.94 2.67
CA ASP A 57 -4.31 -20.41 1.33
C ASP A 57 -3.38 -19.43 0.59
N TYR A 58 -3.27 -18.20 1.07
CA TYR A 58 -2.58 -17.11 0.36
C TYR A 58 -1.42 -16.49 1.12
N VAL A 59 -1.16 -16.94 2.34
CA VAL A 59 -0.07 -16.42 3.17
C VAL A 59 0.87 -17.54 3.56
N PRO A 60 2.16 -17.25 3.82
CA PRO A 60 3.08 -18.28 4.30
C PRO A 60 2.71 -18.73 5.71
N GLU A 61 3.08 -19.95 6.06
CA GLU A 61 2.91 -20.49 7.41
C GLU A 61 3.85 -19.82 8.42
N ASP A 62 5.01 -19.37 7.95
CA ASP A 62 6.04 -18.76 8.78
C ASP A 62 5.74 -17.28 9.04
N ASN A 63 5.47 -16.94 10.30
CA ASN A 63 5.20 -15.56 10.71
C ASN A 63 6.41 -14.65 10.45
N GLU A 64 7.62 -15.15 10.60
CA GLU A 64 8.84 -14.37 10.37
C GLU A 64 8.98 -13.96 8.89
N GLU A 65 8.53 -14.78 7.97
CA GLU A 65 8.53 -14.44 6.55
C GLU A 65 7.60 -13.26 6.28
N MET A 66 6.42 -13.25 6.90
CA MET A 66 5.47 -12.14 6.77
C MET A 66 6.04 -10.84 7.38
N ILE A 67 6.63 -10.94 8.57
CA ILE A 67 7.24 -9.81 9.25
C ILE A 67 8.40 -9.25 8.45
N SER A 68 9.29 -10.12 7.95
CA SER A 68 10.45 -9.69 7.14
C SER A 68 10.03 -8.95 5.88
N TYR A 69 8.99 -9.44 5.21
CA TYR A 69 8.45 -8.77 4.03
C TYR A 69 7.94 -7.36 4.37
N LEU A 70 7.14 -7.23 5.43
CA LEU A 70 6.59 -5.94 5.84
C LEU A 70 7.68 -4.98 6.33
N GLU A 71 8.70 -5.49 6.99
CA GLU A 71 9.86 -4.67 7.39
C GLU A 71 10.67 -4.20 6.19
N GLU A 72 10.81 -5.03 5.17
CA GLU A 72 11.52 -4.67 3.94
C GLU A 72 10.87 -3.49 3.22
N ILE A 73 9.55 -3.52 3.08
CA ILE A 73 8.81 -2.39 2.49
C ILE A 73 8.51 -1.28 3.49
N ASN A 74 8.87 -1.48 4.75
CA ASN A 74 8.69 -0.57 5.87
C ASN A 74 7.22 -0.17 6.11
N VAL A 75 6.36 -1.15 6.28
CA VAL A 75 4.90 -1.02 6.46
C VAL A 75 4.45 -2.01 7.55
N PRO A 76 3.44 -1.71 8.35
CA PRO A 76 2.86 -0.38 8.55
C PRO A 76 3.73 0.49 9.46
N LEU A 77 3.72 1.78 9.24
CA LEU A 77 4.39 2.75 10.10
C LEU A 77 3.38 3.41 11.05
N ASP A 78 3.84 3.65 12.27
CA ASP A 78 3.14 4.57 13.16
C ASP A 78 3.30 5.99 12.61
N TYR A 79 2.19 6.67 12.35
CA TYR A 79 2.24 7.98 11.70
C TYR A 79 2.81 9.10 12.60
N LYS A 80 2.91 8.86 13.91
CA LYS A 80 3.49 9.83 14.87
C LYS A 80 4.99 9.62 15.06
N THR A 81 5.41 8.35 15.22
CA THR A 81 6.80 8.00 15.53
C THR A 81 7.57 7.54 14.30
N PHE A 82 6.90 7.19 13.22
CA PHE A 82 7.45 6.56 12.01
C PHE A 82 8.17 5.23 12.30
N GLU A 83 7.81 4.58 13.39
CA GLU A 83 8.33 3.25 13.70
C GLU A 83 7.54 2.17 12.96
N ASN A 84 8.26 1.17 12.45
CA ASN A 84 7.64 0.00 11.84
C ASN A 84 6.93 -0.85 12.90
N ARG A 85 5.69 -1.20 12.66
CA ARG A 85 4.85 -1.93 13.61
C ARG A 85 4.64 -3.40 13.25
N ALA A 86 5.33 -3.93 12.25
CA ALA A 86 5.09 -5.30 11.78
C ALA A 86 5.22 -6.35 12.89
N LYS A 87 6.25 -6.23 13.73
CA LYS A 87 6.48 -7.15 14.86
C LYS A 87 5.41 -7.08 15.94
N LYS A 88 4.68 -5.98 16.02
CA LYS A 88 3.64 -5.75 17.05
C LYS A 88 2.26 -6.21 16.61
N LEU A 89 2.11 -6.60 15.35
CA LEU A 89 0.81 -7.04 14.83
C LEU A 89 0.45 -8.42 15.39
N LYS A 90 -0.78 -8.57 15.83
CA LYS A 90 -1.35 -9.87 16.18
C LYS A 90 -1.53 -10.69 14.91
N LEU A 91 -1.52 -12.02 15.03
CA LEU A 91 -1.50 -12.92 13.88
C LEU A 91 -2.59 -12.65 12.84
N PRO A 92 -3.87 -12.44 13.20
CA PRO A 92 -4.89 -12.14 12.19
C PRO A 92 -4.58 -10.85 11.41
N LYS A 93 -4.12 -9.81 12.10
CA LYS A 93 -3.77 -8.54 11.48
C LYS A 93 -2.50 -8.66 10.63
N LEU A 94 -1.53 -9.43 11.07
CA LEU A 94 -0.30 -9.69 10.32
C LEU A 94 -0.62 -10.37 8.97
N LYS A 95 -1.47 -11.37 8.97
CA LYS A 95 -1.92 -12.04 7.74
C LYS A 95 -2.64 -11.07 6.81
N ASP A 96 -3.55 -10.26 7.35
CA ASP A 96 -4.27 -9.25 6.58
C ASP A 96 -3.31 -8.25 5.93
N MET A 97 -2.34 -7.73 6.69
CA MET A 97 -1.35 -6.79 6.18
C MET A 97 -0.49 -7.42 5.08
N TYR A 98 -0.01 -8.63 5.31
CA TYR A 98 0.78 -9.33 4.31
C TYR A 98 0.01 -9.50 3.00
N LEU A 99 -1.20 -10.06 3.07
CA LEU A 99 -2.01 -10.31 1.88
C LEU A 99 -2.39 -9.02 1.16
N ALA A 100 -2.87 -8.02 1.90
CA ALA A 100 -3.27 -6.73 1.31
C ALA A 100 -2.12 -6.10 0.53
N ASN A 101 -0.93 -6.01 1.14
CA ASN A 101 0.24 -5.41 0.49
C ASN A 101 0.70 -6.17 -0.75
N LYS A 102 0.64 -7.49 -0.73
CA LYS A 102 0.98 -8.32 -1.89
C LYS A 102 0.01 -8.10 -3.04
N LEU A 103 -1.29 -8.08 -2.77
CA LEU A 103 -2.32 -7.94 -3.80
C LEU A 103 -2.28 -6.59 -4.50
N ILE A 104 -2.02 -5.52 -3.76
CA ILE A 104 -2.01 -4.16 -4.31
C ILE A 104 -0.65 -3.72 -4.82
N LYS A 105 0.35 -4.58 -4.75
CA LYS A 105 1.72 -4.28 -5.20
C LYS A 105 2.28 -3.03 -4.53
N ASN A 106 2.19 -3.00 -3.19
CA ASN A 106 2.74 -1.87 -2.43
C ASN A 106 4.25 -1.99 -2.30
N TYR A 107 4.96 -0.96 -2.73
CA TYR A 107 6.41 -0.81 -2.56
C TYR A 107 6.77 -0.16 -1.22
N GLY A 108 5.77 0.32 -0.47
CA GLY A 108 5.92 0.78 0.90
C GLY A 108 6.35 2.22 1.04
N ASP A 109 7.34 2.42 1.92
CA ASP A 109 7.85 3.75 2.25
C ASP A 109 8.64 4.34 1.09
N ILE A 110 8.12 5.42 0.51
CA ILE A 110 8.72 6.06 -0.67
C ILE A 110 10.16 6.53 -0.43
N GLN A 111 10.51 6.86 0.81
CA GLN A 111 11.86 7.29 1.16
C GLN A 111 12.88 6.14 1.08
N ARG A 112 12.42 4.90 1.05
CA ARG A 112 13.26 3.69 1.06
C ARG A 112 13.17 2.87 -0.22
N ILE A 113 12.34 3.30 -1.18
CA ILE A 113 12.21 2.58 -2.44
C ILE A 113 13.48 2.73 -3.26
N ASP A 114 14.02 1.60 -3.72
CA ASP A 114 15.07 1.58 -4.73
C ASP A 114 14.43 1.80 -6.11
N PRO A 115 14.72 2.92 -6.79
CA PRO A 115 14.09 3.19 -8.09
C PRO A 115 14.39 2.13 -9.15
N THR A 116 15.47 1.37 -9.00
CA THR A 116 15.86 0.36 -9.99
C THR A 116 14.96 -0.87 -9.99
N ILE A 117 14.22 -1.11 -8.91
CA ILE A 117 13.30 -2.25 -8.81
C ILE A 117 11.87 -1.91 -9.20
N LEU A 118 11.57 -0.63 -9.42
CA LEU A 118 10.22 -0.21 -9.81
C LEU A 118 9.88 -0.73 -11.20
N PRO A 119 8.62 -1.14 -11.43
CA PRO A 119 8.18 -1.48 -12.78
C PRO A 119 8.16 -0.24 -13.66
N ASP A 120 8.20 -0.43 -14.96
CA ASP A 120 8.01 0.68 -15.91
C ASP A 120 6.59 1.23 -15.76
N PHE A 121 6.48 2.55 -15.76
CA PHE A 121 5.18 3.22 -15.72
C PHE A 121 5.18 4.42 -16.67
N ASP A 122 3.97 4.83 -17.07
CA ASP A 122 3.74 5.95 -17.97
C ASP A 122 3.24 7.19 -17.22
N LEU A 123 2.54 6.97 -16.10
CA LEU A 123 1.97 8.03 -15.28
C LEU A 123 2.32 7.79 -13.82
N PHE A 124 2.81 8.84 -13.18
CA PHE A 124 3.09 8.85 -11.74
C PHE A 124 2.11 9.82 -11.08
N THR A 125 1.24 9.30 -10.22
CA THR A 125 0.33 10.14 -9.45
C THR A 125 0.81 10.25 -8.01
N TYR A 126 0.58 11.41 -7.40
CA TYR A 126 0.90 11.59 -5.99
C TYR A 126 -0.01 12.65 -5.38
N SER A 127 -0.17 12.56 -4.05
CA SER A 127 -0.93 13.52 -3.27
C SER A 127 -0.16 13.76 -1.97
N PHE A 128 0.40 14.94 -1.80
CA PHE A 128 1.19 15.24 -0.60
C PHE A 128 0.32 15.19 0.66
N PRO A 129 0.89 14.73 1.80
CA PRO A 129 0.22 14.86 3.08
C PRO A 129 -0.06 16.33 3.40
N CYS A 130 -1.33 16.65 3.60
CA CYS A 130 -1.75 18.04 3.85
C CYS A 130 -1.22 18.61 5.18
N GLN A 131 -0.82 17.76 6.08
CA GLN A 131 -0.39 18.13 7.43
C GLN A 131 0.84 19.02 7.46
N ASP A 132 1.71 18.90 6.46
CA ASP A 132 2.99 19.62 6.42
C ASP A 132 2.93 20.92 5.62
N ILE A 133 1.98 21.06 4.73
CA ILE A 133 1.96 22.17 3.74
C ILE A 133 0.65 22.96 3.73
N SER A 134 -0.43 22.46 4.34
CA SER A 134 -1.70 23.18 4.38
C SER A 134 -1.74 24.18 5.54
N VAL A 135 -2.59 25.21 5.40
CA VAL A 135 -2.80 26.21 6.47
C VAL A 135 -3.39 25.57 7.72
N ALA A 136 -4.13 24.46 7.57
CA ALA A 136 -4.73 23.72 8.68
C ALA A 136 -3.80 22.68 9.27
N GLY A 137 -2.62 22.46 8.68
CA GLY A 137 -1.65 21.45 9.14
C GLY A 137 -0.62 21.99 10.12
N TYR A 138 0.28 21.12 10.53
CA TYR A 138 1.45 21.48 11.33
C TYR A 138 2.51 22.08 10.40
N GLN A 139 2.79 23.33 10.56
CA GLN A 139 3.84 24.01 9.83
C GLN A 139 5.08 24.22 10.68
#